data_9990b6792f23d4b5e3eed53965960e2a
#
_entry.id   9990b6792f23d4b5e3eed53965960e2a
#
_cell.length_a   1.000
_cell.length_b   1.000
_cell.length_c   1.000
_cell.angle_alpha   90.00
_cell.angle_beta   90.00
_cell.angle_gamma   90.00
#
_symmetry.space_group_name_H-M   'P 1'
#
loop_
_entity.id
_entity.type
_entity.pdbx_description
1 polymer ?
#
loop_
_entity_poly.entity_id
_entity_poly.type
_entity_poly.pdbx_seq_one_letter_code
_entity_poly.pdbx_strand_id
1 'polypeptide(L)'
;CLGCADYLRSVILTGFPWNVTAHAFLGSPLLAQGASFVGQNGLNFLVLSVIVAPSLIMQRRFGLVCVSLTPFFFCLILSVDRVRTFPPALDMDGVAPIIRLVQPNISQQDKWDIDLRGAHLDKMIALARQEPNASQLTVLPEAALASVWPHEPELVKNMAKLIIRPSGIMATGILRRDEAGNLFNSVLFFDRDGQLQQIY
;
A
#
# COMPACT_ATOMS: atom_id res chain seq x y z
N CYS A 1 -15.84 -4.54 22.15
CA CYS A 1 -16.78 -4.91 21.09
C CYS A 1 -16.38 -4.38 19.71
N LEU A 2 -16.34 -3.05 19.47
CA LEU A 2 -16.03 -2.52 18.12
C LEU A 2 -14.63 -2.94 17.62
N GLY A 3 -13.59 -2.77 18.44
CA GLY A 3 -12.23 -3.18 18.06
C GLY A 3 -12.10 -4.69 17.78
N CYS A 4 -12.84 -5.53 18.51
CA CYS A 4 -12.87 -6.97 18.21
C CYS A 4 -13.59 -7.25 16.88
N ALA A 5 -14.66 -6.51 16.57
CA ALA A 5 -15.35 -6.63 15.29
C ALA A 5 -14.45 -6.19 14.13
N ASP A 6 -13.72 -5.09 14.26
CA ASP A 6 -12.75 -4.64 13.28
C ASP A 6 -11.62 -5.66 13.07
N TYR A 7 -11.11 -6.24 14.16
CA TYR A 7 -10.10 -7.29 14.09
C TYR A 7 -10.65 -8.53 13.36
N LEU A 8 -11.83 -9.02 13.75
CA LEU A 8 -12.45 -10.17 13.07
C LEU A 8 -12.66 -9.90 11.58
N ARG A 9 -13.18 -8.72 11.22
CA ARG A 9 -13.33 -8.31 9.82
C ARG A 9 -12.01 -8.34 9.06
N SER A 10 -10.90 -8.07 9.71
CA SER A 10 -9.58 -8.08 9.07
C SER A 10 -9.02 -9.48 8.79
N VAL A 11 -9.54 -10.52 9.43
CA VAL A 11 -8.97 -11.89 9.36
C VAL A 11 -9.96 -12.97 8.89
N ILE A 12 -11.29 -12.76 9.03
CA ILE A 12 -12.29 -13.74 8.58
C ILE A 12 -12.65 -13.55 7.10
N LEU A 13 -13.15 -14.62 6.48
CA LEU A 13 -13.44 -14.70 5.05
C LEU A 13 -12.16 -14.43 4.25
N THR A 14 -12.12 -13.45 3.38
CA THR A 14 -10.91 -13.06 2.65
C THR A 14 -10.09 -11.99 3.38
N GLY A 15 -10.58 -11.51 4.53
CA GLY A 15 -10.00 -10.40 5.28
C GLY A 15 -10.24 -9.03 4.61
N PHE A 16 -10.71 -8.05 5.40
CA PHE A 16 -10.85 -6.67 4.92
C PHE A 16 -10.33 -5.69 5.98
N PRO A 17 -9.00 -5.45 6.03
CA PRO A 17 -8.36 -4.67 7.10
C PRO A 17 -8.47 -3.15 6.93
N TRP A 18 -9.24 -2.66 5.96
CA TRP A 18 -9.33 -1.24 5.62
C TRP A 18 -10.37 -0.50 6.47
N ASN A 19 -10.24 0.84 6.53
CA ASN A 19 -11.19 1.74 7.16
C ASN A 19 -11.44 1.47 8.66
N VAL A 20 -10.39 1.12 9.39
CA VAL A 20 -10.43 1.07 10.86
C VAL A 20 -10.32 2.48 11.43
N THR A 21 -10.87 2.69 12.65
CA THR A 21 -10.91 4.02 13.31
C THR A 21 -9.51 4.63 13.46
N ALA A 22 -8.49 3.81 13.64
CA ALA A 22 -7.09 4.26 13.73
C ALA A 22 -6.58 5.01 12.50
N HIS A 23 -7.18 4.80 11.31
CA HIS A 23 -6.78 5.51 10.10
C HIS A 23 -7.01 7.03 10.19
N ALA A 24 -7.89 7.50 11.07
CA ALA A 24 -8.04 8.92 11.35
C ALA A 24 -6.75 9.57 11.88
N PHE A 25 -5.83 8.78 12.45
CA PHE A 25 -4.55 9.26 13.00
C PHE A 25 -3.42 9.32 11.97
N LEU A 26 -3.61 8.79 10.75
CA LEU A 26 -2.59 8.79 9.69
C LEU A 26 -2.21 10.20 9.22
N GLY A 27 -3.07 11.19 9.42
CA GLY A 27 -2.76 12.61 9.12
C GLY A 27 -1.68 13.22 10.04
N SER A 28 -1.31 12.55 11.13
CA SER A 28 -0.27 12.98 12.05
C SER A 28 0.85 11.93 12.13
N PRO A 29 2.07 12.23 11.67
CA PRO A 29 3.20 11.31 11.78
C PRO A 29 3.42 10.81 13.21
N LEU A 30 3.25 11.69 14.21
CA LEU A 30 3.40 11.34 15.61
C LEU A 30 2.38 10.28 16.06
N LEU A 31 1.10 10.45 15.73
CA LEU A 31 0.04 9.52 16.10
C LEU A 31 0.13 8.20 15.31
N ALA A 32 0.50 8.29 14.04
CA ALA A 32 0.68 7.13 13.18
C ALA A 32 1.82 6.21 13.65
N GLN A 33 2.87 6.76 14.30
CA GLN A 33 3.98 5.95 14.83
C GLN A 33 3.55 4.89 15.85
N GLY A 34 2.41 5.08 16.51
CA GLY A 34 1.85 4.05 17.38
C GLY A 34 1.70 2.68 16.69
N ALA A 35 1.38 2.68 15.40
CA ALA A 35 1.28 1.44 14.63
C ALA A 35 2.60 0.66 14.54
N SER A 36 3.75 1.32 14.66
CA SER A 36 5.05 0.65 14.63
C SER A 36 5.34 -0.21 15.87
N PHE A 37 4.65 0.03 16.97
CA PHE A 37 4.80 -0.71 18.23
C PHE A 37 3.73 -1.79 18.40
N VAL A 38 2.48 -1.46 18.05
CA VAL A 38 1.32 -2.32 18.33
C VAL A 38 0.58 -2.78 17.08
N GLY A 39 1.09 -2.44 15.88
CA GLY A 39 0.42 -2.70 14.62
C GLY A 39 -0.86 -1.88 14.43
N GLN A 40 -1.48 -2.01 13.24
CA GLN A 40 -2.72 -1.31 12.91
C GLN A 40 -3.85 -1.66 13.89
N ASN A 41 -4.03 -2.94 14.21
CA ASN A 41 -5.11 -3.40 15.08
C ASN A 41 -4.91 -2.93 16.52
N GLY A 42 -3.68 -2.99 17.04
CA GLY A 42 -3.36 -2.48 18.36
C GLY A 42 -3.61 -0.97 18.46
N LEU A 43 -3.17 -0.19 17.46
CA LEU A 43 -3.46 1.23 17.39
C LEU A 43 -4.97 1.50 17.36
N ASN A 44 -5.75 0.69 16.63
CA ASN A 44 -7.20 0.81 16.61
C ASN A 44 -7.82 0.62 18.01
N PHE A 45 -7.37 -0.37 18.79
CA PHE A 45 -7.81 -0.54 20.18
C PHE A 45 -7.44 0.67 21.05
N LEU A 46 -6.23 1.23 20.88
CA LEU A 46 -5.80 2.43 21.63
C LEU A 46 -6.68 3.65 21.31
N VAL A 47 -6.95 3.88 20.03
CA VAL A 47 -7.83 4.98 19.59
C VAL A 47 -9.25 4.82 20.15
N LEU A 48 -9.82 3.62 20.06
CA LEU A 48 -11.15 3.33 20.61
C LEU A 48 -11.19 3.52 22.13
N SER A 49 -10.11 3.22 22.84
CA SER A 49 -10.04 3.46 24.29
C SER A 49 -10.07 4.95 24.63
N VAL A 50 -9.45 5.80 23.82
CA VAL A 50 -9.53 7.26 23.96
C VAL A 50 -10.96 7.77 23.68
N ILE A 51 -11.61 7.24 22.63
CA ILE A 51 -12.98 7.64 22.27
C ILE A 51 -13.99 7.32 23.39
N VAL A 52 -13.78 6.24 24.13
CA VAL A 52 -14.67 5.87 25.26
C VAL A 52 -14.46 6.74 26.50
N ALA A 53 -13.28 7.34 26.68
CA ALA A 53 -12.93 8.09 27.89
C ALA A 53 -13.95 9.19 28.30
N PRO A 54 -14.51 10.02 27.40
CA PRO A 54 -15.53 11.00 27.76
C PRO A 54 -16.77 10.40 28.44
N SER A 55 -17.24 9.25 27.92
CA SER A 55 -18.38 8.52 28.50
C SER A 55 -18.07 8.01 29.92
N LEU A 56 -16.84 7.52 30.15
CA LEU A 56 -16.42 7.09 31.50
C LEU A 56 -16.29 8.24 32.48
N ILE A 57 -15.85 9.41 32.01
CA ILE A 57 -15.80 10.64 32.82
C ILE A 57 -17.21 11.07 33.25
N MET A 58 -18.18 11.07 32.32
CA MET A 58 -19.58 11.41 32.63
C MET A 58 -20.17 10.43 33.66
N GLN A 59 -19.78 9.18 33.63
CA GLN A 59 -20.19 8.15 34.60
C GLN A 59 -19.37 8.21 35.90
N ARG A 60 -18.45 9.16 36.06
CA ARG A 60 -17.55 9.32 37.21
C ARG A 60 -16.67 8.08 37.49
N ARG A 61 -16.37 7.29 36.48
CA ARG A 61 -15.55 6.07 36.59
C ARG A 61 -14.07 6.38 36.33
N PHE A 62 -13.47 7.25 37.14
CA PHE A 62 -12.12 7.77 36.91
C PHE A 62 -11.04 6.70 36.87
N GLY A 63 -11.16 5.62 37.66
CA GLY A 63 -10.21 4.48 37.58
C GLY A 63 -10.19 3.83 36.20
N LEU A 64 -11.36 3.65 35.56
CA LEU A 64 -11.45 3.11 34.20
C LEU A 64 -10.94 4.10 33.15
N VAL A 65 -11.09 5.40 33.38
CA VAL A 65 -10.48 6.44 32.51
C VAL A 65 -8.96 6.30 32.51
N CYS A 66 -8.34 6.18 33.68
CA CYS A 66 -6.89 5.97 33.77
C CYS A 66 -6.46 4.71 33.03
N VAL A 67 -7.14 3.58 33.27
CA VAL A 67 -6.81 2.30 32.59
C VAL A 67 -6.95 2.42 31.07
N SER A 68 -7.97 3.12 30.56
CA SER A 68 -8.20 3.26 29.12
C SER A 68 -7.20 4.20 28.45
N LEU A 69 -6.75 5.25 29.12
CA LEU A 69 -5.86 6.26 28.54
C LEU A 69 -4.36 5.95 28.69
N THR A 70 -3.97 5.25 29.77
CA THR A 70 -2.54 4.94 30.03
C THR A 70 -1.82 4.28 28.87
N PRO A 71 -2.34 3.22 28.23
CA PRO A 71 -1.65 2.57 27.11
C PRO A 71 -1.48 3.51 25.90
N PHE A 72 -2.46 4.37 25.66
CA PHE A 72 -2.38 5.34 24.57
C PHE A 72 -1.27 6.37 24.82
N PHE A 73 -1.23 6.98 26.00
CA PHE A 73 -0.20 7.96 26.34
C PHE A 73 1.19 7.33 26.41
N PHE A 74 1.31 6.12 26.89
CA PHE A 74 2.58 5.38 26.86
C PHE A 74 3.07 5.17 25.43
N CYS A 75 2.19 4.71 24.53
CA CYS A 75 2.49 4.57 23.13
C CYS A 75 2.85 5.91 22.47
N LEU A 76 2.17 7.00 22.85
CA LEU A 76 2.46 8.34 22.36
C LEU A 76 3.87 8.83 22.78
N ILE A 77 4.28 8.57 24.01
CA ILE A 77 5.64 8.90 24.49
C ILE A 77 6.68 8.18 23.66
N LEU A 78 6.52 6.88 23.43
CA LEU A 78 7.41 6.10 22.55
C LEU A 78 7.41 6.65 21.11
N SER A 79 6.27 7.12 20.62
CA SER A 79 6.16 7.72 19.29
C SER A 79 6.92 9.04 19.18
N VAL A 80 6.95 9.85 20.24
CA VAL A 80 7.75 11.11 20.28
C VAL A 80 9.22 10.80 20.15
N ASP A 81 9.73 9.82 20.90
CA ASP A 81 11.11 9.39 20.82
C ASP A 81 11.47 8.89 19.42
N ARG A 82 10.62 8.06 18.85
CA ARG A 82 10.83 7.50 17.52
C ARG A 82 10.87 8.58 16.43
N VAL A 83 9.94 9.54 16.44
CA VAL A 83 9.93 10.63 15.45
C VAL A 83 11.17 11.51 15.56
N ARG A 84 11.71 11.68 16.79
CA ARG A 84 12.94 12.44 17.01
C ARG A 84 14.20 11.69 16.55
N THR A 85 14.22 10.39 16.75
CA THR A 85 15.38 9.53 16.49
C THR A 85 15.48 9.11 15.03
N PHE A 86 14.33 8.93 14.36
CA PHE A 86 14.27 8.57 12.95
C PHE A 86 13.72 9.74 12.15
N PRO A 87 14.58 10.58 11.57
CA PRO A 87 14.14 11.69 10.74
C PRO A 87 13.33 11.16 9.53
N PRO A 88 12.32 11.91 9.08
CA PRO A 88 11.41 11.46 8.02
C PRO A 88 12.05 11.34 6.63
N ALA A 89 13.25 11.81 6.45
CA ALA A 89 14.03 11.68 5.23
C ALA A 89 15.30 10.88 5.52
N LEU A 90 15.43 9.73 4.85
CA LEU A 90 16.75 9.14 4.64
C LEU A 90 17.48 10.13 3.70
N ASP A 91 18.45 10.85 4.24
CA ASP A 91 19.41 11.59 3.44
C ASP A 91 20.31 10.56 2.75
N MET A 92 19.93 10.17 1.54
CA MET A 92 20.60 9.11 0.78
C MET A 92 21.75 9.68 -0.07
N ASP A 93 22.39 10.77 0.35
CA ASP A 93 23.60 11.33 -0.25
C ASP A 93 23.70 11.15 -1.79
N GLY A 94 22.64 11.48 -2.52
CA GLY A 94 22.60 11.43 -3.98
C GLY A 94 22.54 10.05 -4.62
N VAL A 95 22.43 8.94 -3.84
CA VAL A 95 22.40 7.55 -4.32
C VAL A 95 20.99 6.97 -4.34
N ALA A 96 19.98 7.73 -3.94
CA ALA A 96 18.61 7.23 -3.96
C ALA A 96 18.13 6.93 -5.40
N PRO A 97 17.60 5.72 -5.67
CA PRO A 97 17.07 5.39 -6.98
C PRO A 97 15.85 6.28 -7.29
N ILE A 98 15.79 6.78 -8.51
CA ILE A 98 14.62 7.53 -8.98
C ILE A 98 13.53 6.53 -9.35
N ILE A 99 12.40 6.61 -8.66
CA ILE A 99 11.24 5.75 -8.87
C ILE A 99 10.14 6.56 -9.55
N ARG A 100 9.57 6.01 -10.62
CA ARG A 100 8.39 6.55 -11.29
C ARG A 100 7.16 5.78 -10.89
N LEU A 101 6.19 6.45 -10.30
CA LEU A 101 4.87 5.90 -10.03
C LEU A 101 3.91 6.33 -11.15
N VAL A 102 3.30 5.37 -11.82
CA VAL A 102 2.33 5.61 -12.88
C VAL A 102 0.92 5.49 -12.34
N GLN A 103 0.17 6.59 -12.34
CA GLN A 103 -1.21 6.66 -11.86
C GLN A 103 -2.15 6.97 -13.03
N PRO A 104 -2.68 5.96 -13.76
CA PRO A 104 -3.54 6.19 -14.93
C PRO A 104 -4.95 6.65 -14.57
N ASN A 105 -5.37 6.49 -13.32
CA ASN A 105 -6.71 6.82 -12.83
C ASN A 105 -7.81 6.21 -13.71
N ILE A 106 -7.76 4.90 -13.91
CA ILE A 106 -8.75 4.11 -14.62
C ILE A 106 -9.84 3.73 -13.62
N SER A 107 -11.12 3.90 -13.99
CA SER A 107 -12.21 3.52 -13.11
C SER A 107 -12.25 2.00 -12.88
N GLN A 108 -12.71 1.57 -11.70
CA GLN A 108 -12.82 0.15 -11.39
C GLN A 108 -13.81 -0.58 -12.31
N GLN A 109 -14.82 0.16 -12.84
CA GLN A 109 -15.81 -0.40 -13.74
C GLN A 109 -15.21 -0.68 -15.12
N ASP A 110 -14.33 0.21 -15.61
CA ASP A 110 -13.73 0.13 -16.95
C ASP A 110 -12.49 -0.75 -16.99
N LYS A 111 -11.91 -1.05 -15.81
CA LYS A 111 -10.60 -1.72 -15.68
C LYS A 111 -10.54 -3.07 -16.40
N TRP A 112 -11.64 -3.80 -16.42
CA TRP A 112 -11.74 -5.14 -17.00
C TRP A 112 -12.48 -5.15 -18.35
N ASP A 113 -12.82 -3.99 -18.86
CA ASP A 113 -13.43 -3.88 -20.18
C ASP A 113 -12.39 -4.15 -21.27
N ILE A 114 -12.63 -5.19 -22.06
CA ILE A 114 -11.72 -5.64 -23.12
C ILE A 114 -11.61 -4.60 -24.24
N ASP A 115 -12.68 -3.87 -24.53
CA ASP A 115 -12.72 -2.86 -25.60
C ASP A 115 -11.91 -1.62 -25.21
N LEU A 116 -11.82 -1.32 -23.91
CA LEU A 116 -11.05 -0.18 -23.38
C LEU A 116 -9.60 -0.52 -23.07
N ARG A 117 -9.22 -1.80 -23.09
CA ARG A 117 -7.89 -2.27 -22.71
C ARG A 117 -6.77 -1.57 -23.47
N GLY A 118 -6.90 -1.42 -24.78
CA GLY A 118 -5.90 -0.73 -25.61
C GLY A 118 -5.69 0.71 -25.17
N ALA A 119 -6.77 1.47 -24.99
CA ALA A 119 -6.70 2.85 -24.51
C ALA A 119 -6.09 2.97 -23.10
N HIS A 120 -6.35 2.00 -22.22
CA HIS A 120 -5.75 1.96 -20.88
C HIS A 120 -4.23 1.73 -20.94
N LEU A 121 -3.77 0.81 -21.81
CA LEU A 121 -2.36 0.55 -22.03
C LEU A 121 -1.65 1.78 -22.61
N ASP A 122 -2.22 2.40 -23.64
CA ASP A 122 -1.67 3.62 -24.26
C ASP A 122 -1.56 4.76 -23.24
N LYS A 123 -2.56 4.93 -22.39
CA LYS A 123 -2.53 5.92 -21.31
C LYS A 123 -1.40 5.65 -20.32
N MET A 124 -1.20 4.41 -19.90
CA MET A 124 -0.12 4.05 -18.98
C MET A 124 1.26 4.26 -19.64
N ILE A 125 1.42 3.88 -20.90
CA ILE A 125 2.65 4.09 -21.65
C ILE A 125 2.95 5.59 -21.79
N ALA A 126 1.94 6.39 -22.14
CA ALA A 126 2.10 7.83 -22.27
C ALA A 126 2.54 8.50 -20.97
N LEU A 127 1.92 8.11 -19.83
CA LEU A 127 2.30 8.60 -18.51
C LEU A 127 3.72 8.16 -18.12
N ALA A 128 4.07 6.90 -18.37
CA ALA A 128 5.40 6.39 -18.06
C ALA A 128 6.52 7.07 -18.86
N ARG A 129 6.19 7.67 -20.00
CA ARG A 129 7.13 8.34 -20.91
C ARG A 129 7.19 9.86 -20.75
N GLN A 130 6.42 10.48 -19.87
CA GLN A 130 6.35 11.94 -19.73
C GLN A 130 7.69 12.60 -19.39
N GLU A 131 8.55 11.96 -18.63
CA GLU A 131 9.89 12.47 -18.32
C GLU A 131 10.93 11.37 -18.59
N PRO A 132 11.48 11.38 -19.77
CA PRO A 132 12.20 10.21 -20.22
C PRO A 132 13.54 9.91 -19.52
N ASN A 133 14.11 10.73 -18.65
CA ASN A 133 15.53 10.58 -18.31
C ASN A 133 15.88 10.05 -16.91
N ALA A 134 14.92 9.78 -16.03
CA ALA A 134 15.32 9.68 -14.63
C ALA A 134 15.05 8.36 -13.91
N SER A 135 14.01 7.60 -14.24
CA SER A 135 13.63 6.48 -13.35
C SER A 135 14.38 5.18 -13.63
N GLN A 136 14.94 4.61 -12.58
CA GLN A 136 15.53 3.27 -12.57
C GLN A 136 14.45 2.20 -12.33
N LEU A 137 13.37 2.56 -11.67
CA LEU A 137 12.21 1.70 -11.43
C LEU A 137 10.94 2.42 -11.86
N THR A 138 10.16 1.80 -12.75
CA THR A 138 8.82 2.25 -13.11
C THR A 138 7.78 1.31 -12.48
N VAL A 139 6.91 1.85 -11.65
CA VAL A 139 5.88 1.09 -10.95
C VAL A 139 4.52 1.37 -11.57
N LEU A 140 3.88 0.34 -12.08
CA LEU A 140 2.51 0.35 -12.58
C LEU A 140 1.53 -0.07 -11.46
N PRO A 141 0.25 0.30 -11.56
CA PRO A 141 -0.73 0.00 -10.52
C PRO A 141 -1.07 -1.49 -10.42
N GLU A 142 -1.86 -1.84 -9.42
CA GLU A 142 -2.43 -3.17 -9.24
C GLU A 142 -3.30 -3.56 -10.45
N ALA A 143 -3.17 -4.80 -10.90
CA ALA A 143 -3.86 -5.34 -12.08
C ALA A 143 -3.82 -4.39 -13.29
N ALA A 144 -2.64 -3.79 -13.53
CA ALA A 144 -2.44 -2.79 -14.57
C ALA A 144 -2.74 -3.30 -15.97
N LEU A 145 -2.48 -4.58 -16.22
CA LEU A 145 -2.54 -5.15 -17.57
C LEU A 145 -3.89 -5.81 -17.90
N ALA A 146 -4.84 -5.87 -16.96
CA ALA A 146 -6.11 -6.59 -17.13
C ALA A 146 -5.90 -7.96 -17.81
N SER A 147 -4.87 -8.69 -17.40
CA SER A 147 -4.42 -9.98 -17.96
C SER A 147 -3.95 -10.90 -16.85
N VAL A 148 -3.76 -12.17 -17.20
CA VAL A 148 -3.25 -13.21 -16.30
C VAL A 148 -1.89 -13.68 -16.81
N TRP A 149 -0.84 -13.54 -15.99
CA TRP A 149 0.47 -14.07 -16.30
C TRP A 149 0.48 -15.60 -16.13
N PRO A 150 1.09 -16.41 -17.03
CA PRO A 150 1.90 -16.03 -18.20
C PRO A 150 1.15 -16.08 -19.55
N HIS A 151 -0.15 -15.84 -19.61
CA HIS A 151 -0.93 -16.01 -20.84
C HIS A 151 -0.54 -15.06 -21.99
N GLU A 152 -0.07 -13.85 -21.68
CA GLU A 152 0.25 -12.83 -22.67
C GLU A 152 1.67 -12.26 -22.48
N PRO A 153 2.72 -13.08 -22.58
CA PRO A 153 4.09 -12.63 -22.33
C PRO A 153 4.55 -11.55 -23.32
N GLU A 154 4.10 -11.60 -24.57
CA GLU A 154 4.48 -10.59 -25.57
C GLU A 154 3.86 -9.21 -25.27
N LEU A 155 2.69 -9.15 -24.66
CA LEU A 155 2.11 -7.88 -24.20
C LEU A 155 3.02 -7.22 -23.19
N VAL A 156 3.43 -7.96 -22.15
CA VAL A 156 4.31 -7.48 -21.10
C VAL A 156 5.66 -7.04 -21.67
N LYS A 157 6.24 -7.85 -22.55
CA LYS A 157 7.51 -7.57 -23.22
C LYS A 157 7.45 -6.29 -24.06
N ASN A 158 6.38 -6.10 -24.80
CA ASN A 158 6.20 -4.89 -25.61
C ASN A 158 6.03 -3.65 -24.71
N MET A 159 5.27 -3.75 -23.64
CA MET A 159 5.17 -2.66 -22.64
C MET A 159 6.52 -2.35 -22.01
N ALA A 160 7.25 -3.37 -21.57
CA ALA A 160 8.57 -3.20 -20.98
C ALA A 160 9.51 -2.43 -21.92
N LYS A 161 9.59 -2.82 -23.20
CA LYS A 161 10.40 -2.12 -24.22
C LYS A 161 10.00 -0.66 -24.42
N LEU A 162 8.72 -0.35 -24.31
CA LEU A 162 8.21 1.00 -24.50
C LEU A 162 8.41 1.91 -23.28
N ILE A 163 8.38 1.35 -22.08
CA ILE A 163 8.37 2.07 -20.80
C ILE A 163 9.75 2.12 -20.18
N ILE A 164 10.49 1.00 -20.21
CA ILE A 164 11.75 0.84 -19.48
C ILE A 164 12.92 1.37 -20.28
N ARG A 165 13.84 2.00 -19.59
CA ARG A 165 15.13 2.45 -20.14
C ARG A 165 16.15 1.32 -20.19
N PRO A 166 17.31 1.53 -20.81
CA PRO A 166 18.30 0.47 -21.01
C PRO A 166 18.70 -0.32 -19.75
N SER A 167 18.70 0.36 -18.59
CA SER A 167 19.09 -0.25 -17.29
C SER A 167 17.98 -0.22 -16.25
N GLY A 168 16.74 0.05 -16.67
CA GLY A 168 15.61 0.16 -15.74
C GLY A 168 14.87 -1.16 -15.52
N ILE A 169 13.97 -1.13 -14.56
CA ILE A 169 13.07 -2.24 -14.19
C ILE A 169 11.62 -1.72 -14.19
N MET A 170 10.68 -2.55 -14.59
CA MET A 170 9.25 -2.32 -14.45
C MET A 170 8.69 -3.26 -13.40
N ALA A 171 8.03 -2.70 -12.39
CA ALA A 171 7.20 -3.44 -11.46
C ALA A 171 5.73 -3.25 -11.84
N THR A 172 4.99 -4.33 -12.00
CA THR A 172 3.57 -4.28 -12.37
C THR A 172 2.73 -5.22 -11.54
N GLY A 173 1.58 -4.74 -11.04
CA GLY A 173 0.56 -5.59 -10.47
C GLY A 173 -0.16 -6.36 -11.58
N ILE A 174 -0.26 -7.68 -11.45
CA ILE A 174 -0.90 -8.56 -12.41
C ILE A 174 -1.47 -9.80 -11.72
N LEU A 175 -2.56 -10.34 -12.23
CA LEU A 175 -3.01 -11.65 -11.82
C LEU A 175 -2.04 -12.72 -12.35
N ARG A 176 -1.63 -13.63 -11.50
CA ARG A 176 -0.75 -14.75 -11.87
C ARG A 176 -1.46 -16.07 -11.61
N ARG A 177 -1.31 -16.99 -12.57
CA ARG A 177 -1.76 -18.37 -12.42
C ARG A 177 -0.55 -19.27 -12.20
N ASP A 178 -0.60 -20.13 -11.19
CA ASP A 178 0.43 -21.16 -10.99
C ASP A 178 0.16 -22.41 -11.84
N GLU A 179 1.07 -23.38 -11.76
CA GLU A 179 0.94 -24.66 -12.48
C GLU A 179 -0.25 -25.51 -11.99
N ALA A 180 -0.70 -25.31 -10.76
CA ALA A 180 -1.87 -25.96 -10.22
C ALA A 180 -3.19 -25.27 -10.60
N GLY A 181 -3.13 -24.12 -11.30
CA GLY A 181 -4.29 -23.34 -11.75
C GLY A 181 -4.79 -22.31 -10.75
N ASN A 182 -4.14 -22.15 -9.60
CA ASN A 182 -4.53 -21.13 -8.60
C ASN A 182 -4.19 -19.72 -9.09
N LEU A 183 -5.06 -18.75 -8.74
CA LEU A 183 -4.87 -17.34 -9.06
C LEU A 183 -4.32 -16.58 -7.87
N PHE A 184 -3.29 -15.78 -8.12
CA PHE A 184 -2.64 -14.90 -7.14
C PHE A 184 -2.62 -13.47 -7.66
N ASN A 185 -2.86 -12.53 -6.76
CA ASN A 185 -2.56 -11.12 -7.01
C ASN A 185 -1.07 -10.94 -6.71
N SER A 186 -0.29 -10.58 -7.71
CA SER A 186 1.17 -10.60 -7.64
C SER A 186 1.76 -9.30 -8.19
N VAL A 187 2.94 -8.95 -7.70
CA VAL A 187 3.79 -7.92 -8.32
C VAL A 187 4.92 -8.63 -9.05
N LEU A 188 5.03 -8.39 -10.35
CA LEU A 188 6.07 -8.95 -11.20
C LEU A 188 7.06 -7.86 -11.63
N PHE A 189 8.34 -8.21 -11.62
CA PHE A 189 9.42 -7.32 -12.00
C PHE A 189 9.99 -7.79 -13.34
N PHE A 190 10.05 -6.88 -14.31
CA PHE A 190 10.55 -7.14 -15.65
C PHE A 190 11.69 -6.20 -16.01
N ASP A 191 12.69 -6.70 -16.72
CA ASP A 191 13.68 -5.85 -17.38
C ASP A 191 13.14 -5.29 -18.71
N ARG A 192 13.97 -4.50 -19.38
CA ARG A 192 13.62 -3.86 -20.66
C ARG A 192 13.27 -4.84 -21.77
N ASP A 193 13.86 -6.03 -21.76
CA ASP A 193 13.60 -7.06 -22.77
C ASP A 193 12.34 -7.87 -22.46
N GLY A 194 11.66 -7.54 -21.36
CA GLY A 194 10.46 -8.21 -20.88
C GLY A 194 10.74 -9.54 -20.20
N GLN A 195 11.99 -9.76 -19.78
CA GLN A 195 12.35 -10.94 -19.01
C GLN A 195 11.93 -10.77 -17.57
N LEU A 196 11.25 -11.78 -17.05
CA LEU A 196 10.81 -11.81 -15.65
C LEU A 196 12.04 -11.95 -14.75
N GLN A 197 12.24 -10.97 -13.85
CA GLN A 197 13.35 -10.93 -12.91
C GLN A 197 12.93 -11.44 -11.53
N GLN A 198 11.72 -11.10 -11.08
CA GLN A 198 11.23 -11.46 -9.74
C GLN A 198 9.72 -11.49 -9.70
N ILE A 199 9.18 -12.32 -8.83
CA ILE A 199 7.75 -12.42 -8.46
C ILE A 199 7.62 -12.17 -6.96
N TYR A 200 6.65 -11.31 -6.62
CA TYR A 200 6.25 -11.07 -5.23
C TYR A 200 4.75 -11.34 -5.06
#